data_ca4a428b4d3041aa144f934d1bb551b5
#
_entry.id   ca4a428b4d3041aa144f934d1bb551b5
#
_cell.length_a   1.000
_cell.length_b   1.000
_cell.length_c   1.000
_cell.angle_alpha   90.00
_cell.angle_beta   90.00
_cell.angle_gamma   90.00
#
_symmetry.space_group_name_H-M   'P 1'
#
loop_
_entity.id
_entity.type
_entity.pdbx_description
1 polymer ?
#
loop_
_entity_poly.entity_id
_entity_poly.type
_entity_poly.pdbx_seq_one_letter_code
_entity_poly.pdbx_strand_id
1 'polypeptide(L)'
;MSWAQFRQGMDGRLEALAEHLRTGSWTSGPLREVAITTYTGKTIPSVIPTVTDRVVQRAMRGAVEPVLEQRAFADWVSGYRAGRNRITALRDSDRHLREGFRWVADVDVRRVSEGSTAAEVTDWLAEHVADGSFLRLFERVLEPLPCPLVPGTALAPLLINLRLSRADARLTGLRTVRFADNYCVFCDSTEQADEALGAITGALARCGLRPNLAKSKVWTGVNAEDLFLIAG
;
A
#
# COMPACT_ATOMS: atom_id res chain seq x y z
N MET A 1 19.36 5.32 19.38
CA MET A 1 18.81 4.43 20.44
C MET A 1 18.40 3.10 19.81
N SER A 2 18.83 1.98 20.40
CA SER A 2 18.41 0.64 19.98
C SER A 2 17.06 0.24 20.61
N TRP A 3 16.43 -0.83 20.11
CA TRP A 3 15.23 -1.41 20.74
C TRP A 3 15.46 -1.84 22.18
N ALA A 4 16.62 -2.42 22.47
CA ALA A 4 16.98 -2.83 23.84
C ALA A 4 17.04 -1.62 24.79
N GLN A 5 17.66 -0.54 24.34
CA GLN A 5 17.69 0.74 25.10
C GLN A 5 16.31 1.38 25.23
N PHE A 6 15.44 1.29 24.22
CA PHE A 6 14.06 1.81 24.30
C PHE A 6 13.23 1.05 25.33
N ARG A 7 13.37 -0.30 25.37
CA ARG A 7 12.68 -1.15 26.35
C ARG A 7 13.04 -0.86 27.80
N GLN A 8 14.28 -0.42 28.06
CA GLN A 8 14.66 0.06 29.37
C GLN A 8 13.96 1.40 29.66
N GLY A 9 13.00 1.39 30.57
CA GLY A 9 12.17 2.58 30.89
C GLY A 9 11.12 2.88 29.81
N MET A 10 10.56 1.85 29.18
CA MET A 10 9.61 1.96 28.08
C MET A 10 8.40 2.81 28.43
N ASP A 11 7.80 2.62 29.63
CA ASP A 11 6.58 3.31 30.04
C ASP A 11 6.79 4.82 30.11
N GLY A 12 7.84 5.28 30.81
CA GLY A 12 8.15 6.71 30.88
C GLY A 12 8.53 7.32 29.51
N ARG A 13 9.13 6.54 28.61
CA ARG A 13 9.41 6.99 27.23
C ARG A 13 8.14 7.12 26.41
N LEU A 14 7.20 6.20 26.56
CA LEU A 14 5.90 6.26 25.88
C LEU A 14 5.06 7.42 26.39
N GLU A 15 5.04 7.65 27.71
CA GLU A 15 4.38 8.80 28.33
C GLU A 15 4.94 10.14 27.83
N ALA A 16 6.27 10.29 27.84
CA ALA A 16 6.93 11.48 27.31
C ALA A 16 6.63 11.67 25.80
N LEU A 17 6.65 10.59 25.03
CA LEU A 17 6.33 10.63 23.59
C LEU A 17 4.87 11.04 23.36
N ALA A 18 3.93 10.49 24.12
CA ALA A 18 2.52 10.86 24.05
C ALA A 18 2.31 12.34 24.38
N GLU A 19 3.01 12.87 25.39
CA GLU A 19 2.97 14.29 25.73
C GLU A 19 3.53 15.17 24.61
N HIS A 20 4.66 14.80 24.02
CA HIS A 20 5.23 15.52 22.87
C HIS A 20 4.29 15.54 21.66
N LEU A 21 3.59 14.42 21.40
CA LEU A 21 2.60 14.35 20.33
C LEU A 21 1.38 15.24 20.64
N ARG A 22 0.88 15.19 21.88
CA ARG A 22 -0.29 15.96 22.33
C ARG A 22 -0.03 17.47 22.30
N THR A 23 1.17 17.91 22.70
CA THR A 23 1.57 19.33 22.70
C THR A 23 2.04 19.81 21.32
N GLY A 24 2.21 18.92 20.35
CA GLY A 24 2.75 19.24 19.04
C GLY A 24 4.24 19.51 19.02
N SER A 25 4.96 19.24 20.10
CA SER A 25 6.42 19.46 20.22
C SER A 25 7.26 18.31 19.68
N TRP A 26 6.62 17.22 19.25
CA TRP A 26 7.34 16.10 18.63
C TRP A 26 7.94 16.48 17.26
N THR A 27 9.18 16.07 17.04
CA THR A 27 9.88 16.15 15.76
C THR A 27 10.49 14.81 15.41
N SER A 28 10.54 14.47 14.13
CA SER A 28 11.18 13.24 13.67
C SER A 28 12.67 13.25 13.88
N GLY A 29 13.24 12.10 14.19
CA GLY A 29 14.67 11.89 14.27
C GLY A 29 15.31 11.69 12.88
N PRO A 30 16.65 11.50 12.83
CA PRO A 30 17.35 11.29 11.57
C PRO A 30 16.96 9.97 10.92
N LEU A 31 16.82 9.99 9.60
CA LEU A 31 16.59 8.81 8.77
C LEU A 31 17.92 8.21 8.35
N ARG A 32 17.99 6.88 8.33
CA ARG A 32 19.06 6.14 7.68
C ARG A 32 18.56 5.58 6.35
N GLU A 33 19.09 6.10 5.26
CA GLU A 33 18.83 5.56 3.93
C GLU A 33 19.59 4.24 3.75
N VAL A 34 18.92 3.25 3.15
CA VAL A 34 19.47 1.93 2.87
C VAL A 34 18.96 1.46 1.50
N ALA A 35 19.74 0.59 0.89
CA ALA A 35 19.33 -0.13 -0.31
C ALA A 35 19.08 -1.59 0.06
N ILE A 36 17.86 -2.08 -0.18
CA ILE A 36 17.51 -3.48 0.05
C ILE A 36 17.62 -4.22 -1.27
N THR A 37 18.52 -5.19 -1.35
CA THR A 37 18.60 -6.06 -2.53
C THR A 37 17.63 -7.23 -2.37
N THR A 38 16.72 -7.37 -3.32
CA THR A 38 15.78 -8.49 -3.39
C THR A 38 16.50 -9.77 -3.83
N TYR A 39 15.86 -10.91 -3.67
CA TYR A 39 16.40 -12.21 -4.13
C TYR A 39 16.59 -12.28 -5.66
N THR A 40 15.93 -11.40 -6.42
CA THR A 40 16.13 -11.27 -7.88
C THR A 40 17.27 -10.32 -8.26
N GLY A 41 17.99 -9.77 -7.28
CA GLY A 41 19.07 -8.79 -7.49
C GLY A 41 18.60 -7.35 -7.69
N LYS A 42 17.30 -7.07 -7.69
CA LYS A 42 16.77 -5.71 -7.76
C LYS A 42 17.06 -4.98 -6.46
N THR A 43 17.55 -3.76 -6.57
CA THR A 43 17.77 -2.87 -5.43
C THR A 43 16.60 -1.92 -5.25
N ILE A 44 16.06 -1.87 -4.02
CA ILE A 44 14.94 -1.02 -3.64
C ILE A 44 15.43 0.02 -2.63
N PRO A 45 15.39 1.33 -2.96
CA PRO A 45 15.66 2.39 -2.00
C PRO A 45 14.67 2.30 -0.83
N SER A 46 15.19 2.33 0.38
CA SER A 46 14.41 2.18 1.61
C SER A 46 14.96 3.07 2.70
N VAL A 47 14.19 3.29 3.76
CA VAL A 47 14.63 4.06 4.93
C VAL A 47 14.47 3.28 6.21
N ILE A 48 15.31 3.57 7.19
CA ILE A 48 15.17 3.06 8.55
C ILE A 48 14.99 4.27 9.48
N PRO A 49 13.76 4.58 9.89
CA PRO A 49 13.48 5.60 10.90
C PRO A 49 14.02 5.21 12.27
N THR A 50 14.16 6.18 13.17
CA THR A 50 14.53 5.90 14.57
C THR A 50 13.50 4.99 15.24
N VAL A 51 13.86 4.39 16.37
CA VAL A 51 12.93 3.56 17.15
C VAL A 51 11.71 4.37 17.57
N THR A 52 11.91 5.62 17.99
CA THR A 52 10.83 6.53 18.40
C THR A 52 9.88 6.82 17.24
N ASP A 53 10.42 7.15 16.06
CA ASP A 53 9.59 7.44 14.87
C ASP A 53 8.80 6.21 14.43
N ARG A 54 9.41 5.02 14.52
CA ARG A 54 8.71 3.76 14.22
C ARG A 54 7.56 3.48 15.18
N VAL A 55 7.70 3.88 16.47
CA VAL A 55 6.61 3.80 17.45
C VAL A 55 5.48 4.75 17.05
N VAL A 56 5.80 6.01 16.73
CA VAL A 56 4.80 7.00 16.25
C VAL A 56 4.10 6.52 15.00
N GLN A 57 4.84 6.11 13.98
CA GLN A 57 4.27 5.60 12.72
C GLN A 57 3.39 4.36 12.96
N ARG A 58 3.78 3.47 13.87
CA ARG A 58 2.97 2.30 14.21
C ARG A 58 1.69 2.66 14.95
N ALA A 59 1.75 3.61 15.87
CA ALA A 59 0.57 4.13 16.59
C ALA A 59 -0.41 4.80 15.60
N MET A 60 0.09 5.65 14.70
CA MET A 60 -0.72 6.28 13.66
C MET A 60 -1.37 5.24 12.74
N ARG A 61 -0.61 4.26 12.28
CA ARG A 61 -1.16 3.16 11.50
C ARG A 61 -2.31 2.48 12.24
N GLY A 62 -2.11 2.15 13.52
CA GLY A 62 -3.13 1.51 14.36
C GLY A 62 -4.41 2.34 14.50
N ALA A 63 -4.29 3.68 14.48
CA ALA A 63 -5.43 4.59 14.57
C ALA A 63 -6.22 4.66 13.24
N VAL A 64 -5.54 4.69 12.09
CA VAL A 64 -6.21 4.91 10.79
C VAL A 64 -6.56 3.61 10.04
N GLU A 65 -5.83 2.52 10.26
CA GLU A 65 -6.03 1.25 9.55
C GLU A 65 -7.48 0.73 9.67
N PRO A 66 -8.14 0.73 10.86
CA PRO A 66 -9.54 0.30 10.99
C PRO A 66 -10.52 1.18 10.21
N VAL A 67 -10.25 2.48 10.13
CA VAL A 67 -11.09 3.42 9.38
C VAL A 67 -10.98 3.16 7.88
N LEU A 68 -9.75 2.99 7.38
CA LEU A 68 -9.50 2.71 5.97
C LEU A 68 -9.99 1.32 5.55
N GLU A 69 -9.87 0.31 6.42
CA GLU A 69 -10.44 -1.03 6.20
C GLU A 69 -11.94 -0.97 5.95
N GLN A 70 -12.65 -0.12 6.69
CA GLN A 70 -14.10 0.01 6.58
C GLN A 70 -14.55 0.91 5.44
N ARG A 71 -13.79 1.96 5.09
CA ARG A 71 -14.26 3.05 4.23
C ARG A 71 -13.58 3.12 2.86
N ALA A 72 -12.35 2.58 2.74
CA ALA A 72 -11.52 2.79 1.56
C ALA A 72 -11.20 1.51 0.80
N PHE A 73 -11.06 0.37 1.48
CA PHE A 73 -10.51 -0.81 0.85
C PHE A 73 -11.58 -1.78 0.38
N ALA A 74 -11.58 -2.08 -0.90
CA ALA A 74 -12.48 -3.06 -1.50
C ALA A 74 -12.17 -4.49 -0.99
N ASP A 75 -13.19 -5.35 -0.95
CA ASP A 75 -13.06 -6.71 -0.42
C ASP A 75 -12.13 -7.63 -1.23
N TRP A 76 -11.93 -7.34 -2.50
CA TRP A 76 -11.04 -8.08 -3.39
C TRP A 76 -9.55 -7.68 -3.27
N VAL A 77 -9.22 -6.75 -2.36
CA VAL A 77 -7.83 -6.35 -2.05
C VAL A 77 -7.26 -7.20 -0.94
N SER A 78 -6.15 -7.89 -1.19
CA SER A 78 -5.53 -8.83 -0.24
C SER A 78 -4.14 -8.42 0.26
N GLY A 79 -3.41 -7.56 -0.45
CA GLY A 79 -2.07 -7.12 -0.03
C GLY A 79 -2.10 -6.03 1.05
N TYR A 80 -1.15 -6.08 1.98
CA TYR A 80 -0.92 -5.07 3.03
C TYR A 80 -2.08 -4.84 4.00
N ARG A 81 -3.02 -5.75 4.11
CA ARG A 81 -4.20 -5.68 4.99
C ARG A 81 -4.11 -6.71 6.12
N ALA A 82 -4.66 -6.36 7.28
CA ALA A 82 -4.77 -7.28 8.41
C ALA A 82 -5.65 -8.49 8.06
N GLY A 83 -5.21 -9.69 8.42
CA GLY A 83 -5.94 -10.94 8.15
C GLY A 83 -5.96 -11.39 6.69
N ARG A 84 -5.35 -10.65 5.77
CA ARG A 84 -5.26 -10.97 4.33
C ARG A 84 -3.79 -11.11 3.91
N ASN A 85 -3.55 -11.97 2.94
CA ASN A 85 -2.20 -12.27 2.45
C ASN A 85 -2.26 -12.83 1.01
N ARG A 86 -1.12 -13.29 0.49
CA ARG A 86 -1.06 -13.89 -0.86
C ARG A 86 -2.00 -15.09 -0.99
N ILE A 87 -2.16 -15.90 0.05
CA ILE A 87 -3.05 -17.08 0.02
C ILE A 87 -4.51 -16.67 -0.15
N THR A 88 -4.95 -15.57 0.47
CA THR A 88 -6.30 -15.03 0.25
C THR A 88 -6.49 -14.59 -1.20
N ALA A 89 -5.52 -13.90 -1.79
CA ALA A 89 -5.56 -13.52 -3.21
C ALA A 89 -5.61 -14.75 -4.13
N LEU A 90 -4.78 -15.77 -3.88
CA LEU A 90 -4.78 -17.01 -4.66
C LEU A 90 -6.11 -17.77 -4.57
N ARG A 91 -6.71 -17.82 -3.39
CA ARG A 91 -8.01 -18.47 -3.18
C ARG A 91 -9.13 -17.76 -3.93
N ASP A 92 -9.14 -16.43 -3.92
CA ASP A 92 -10.12 -15.65 -4.67
C ASP A 92 -9.92 -15.80 -6.18
N SER A 93 -8.67 -15.86 -6.65
CA SER A 93 -8.33 -16.12 -8.05
C SER A 93 -8.77 -17.52 -8.50
N ASP A 94 -8.48 -18.55 -7.70
CA ASP A 94 -8.89 -19.93 -7.99
C ASP A 94 -10.42 -20.06 -8.09
N ARG A 95 -11.16 -19.33 -7.23
CA ARG A 95 -12.63 -19.28 -7.33
C ARG A 95 -13.08 -18.76 -8.70
N HIS A 96 -12.55 -17.62 -9.17
CA HIS A 96 -12.92 -17.07 -10.48
C HIS A 96 -12.54 -18.00 -11.64
N LEU A 97 -11.36 -18.63 -11.59
CA LEU A 97 -10.95 -19.61 -12.60
C LEU A 97 -11.87 -20.85 -12.65
N ARG A 98 -12.33 -21.34 -11.50
CA ARG A 98 -13.31 -22.46 -11.40
C ARG A 98 -14.70 -22.07 -11.85
N GLU A 99 -15.08 -20.80 -11.69
CA GLU A 99 -16.34 -20.25 -12.21
C GLU A 99 -16.34 -20.13 -13.75
N GLY A 100 -15.18 -20.36 -14.39
CA GLY A 100 -15.05 -20.38 -15.84
C GLY A 100 -14.40 -19.14 -16.47
N PHE A 101 -14.04 -18.13 -15.66
CA PHE A 101 -13.36 -16.90 -16.13
C PHE A 101 -11.89 -17.17 -16.38
N ARG A 102 -11.54 -17.58 -17.60
CA ARG A 102 -10.23 -18.14 -17.95
C ARG A 102 -9.26 -17.13 -18.58
N TRP A 103 -9.72 -15.95 -18.90
CA TRP A 103 -8.89 -14.86 -19.39
C TRP A 103 -8.55 -13.92 -18.25
N VAL A 104 -7.30 -13.52 -18.13
CA VAL A 104 -6.84 -12.68 -17.03
C VAL A 104 -6.10 -11.47 -17.59
N ALA A 105 -6.59 -10.27 -17.26
CA ALA A 105 -5.83 -9.05 -17.40
C ALA A 105 -4.97 -8.88 -16.13
N ASP A 106 -3.67 -9.07 -16.27
CA ASP A 106 -2.67 -9.02 -15.19
C ASP A 106 -1.86 -7.73 -15.33
N VAL A 107 -1.93 -6.86 -14.33
CA VAL A 107 -1.35 -5.51 -14.36
C VAL A 107 -0.53 -5.24 -13.12
N ASP A 108 0.77 -5.06 -13.30
CA ASP A 108 1.72 -4.55 -12.29
C ASP A 108 1.76 -3.02 -12.36
N VAL A 109 1.67 -2.33 -11.23
CA VAL A 109 1.72 -0.85 -11.19
C VAL A 109 3.16 -0.38 -11.11
N ARG A 110 3.56 0.45 -12.08
CA ARG A 110 4.91 0.99 -12.10
C ARG A 110 5.14 2.01 -11.01
N ARG A 111 6.18 1.82 -10.17
CA ARG A 111 6.66 2.80 -9.19
C ARG A 111 5.57 3.35 -8.27
N VAL A 112 4.73 2.47 -7.75
CA VAL A 112 3.57 2.83 -6.92
C VAL A 112 3.92 3.66 -5.68
N SER A 113 5.13 3.57 -5.16
CA SER A 113 5.61 4.30 -3.99
C SER A 113 6.21 5.68 -4.31
N GLU A 114 6.35 6.06 -5.59
CA GLU A 114 7.01 7.29 -6.00
C GLU A 114 6.02 8.40 -6.40
N GLY A 115 6.51 9.65 -6.46
CA GLY A 115 5.82 10.77 -7.09
C GLY A 115 4.64 11.34 -6.33
N SER A 116 4.57 11.18 -4.99
CA SER A 116 3.60 11.85 -4.13
C SER A 116 4.29 12.69 -3.06
N THR A 117 3.64 13.77 -2.63
CA THR A 117 4.05 14.64 -1.53
C THR A 117 3.33 14.29 -0.23
N ALA A 118 3.83 14.77 0.92
CA ALA A 118 3.17 14.59 2.22
C ALA A 118 1.76 15.21 2.22
N ALA A 119 1.60 16.40 1.64
CA ALA A 119 0.32 17.08 1.52
C ALA A 119 -0.68 16.25 0.72
N GLU A 120 -0.32 15.76 -0.47
CA GLU A 120 -1.21 14.92 -1.29
C GLU A 120 -1.66 13.65 -0.56
N VAL A 121 -0.75 12.98 0.16
CA VAL A 121 -1.09 11.78 0.93
C VAL A 121 -2.01 12.11 2.10
N THR A 122 -1.81 13.28 2.72
CA THR A 122 -2.69 13.78 3.78
C THR A 122 -4.07 14.13 3.23
N ASP A 123 -4.17 14.71 2.04
CA ASP A 123 -5.45 14.97 1.35
C ASP A 123 -6.20 13.66 1.05
N TRP A 124 -5.49 12.60 0.61
CA TRP A 124 -6.14 11.30 0.43
C TRP A 124 -6.69 10.74 1.73
N LEU A 125 -5.98 10.92 2.84
CA LEU A 125 -6.45 10.47 4.15
C LEU A 125 -7.63 11.32 4.64
N ALA A 126 -7.66 12.62 4.36
CA ALA A 126 -8.72 13.55 4.73
C ALA A 126 -10.09 13.20 4.11
N GLU A 127 -10.12 12.44 3.00
CA GLU A 127 -11.35 11.89 2.45
C GLU A 127 -12.05 10.91 3.42
N HIS A 128 -11.32 10.35 4.41
CA HIS A 128 -11.81 9.33 5.33
C HIS A 128 -11.75 9.74 6.82
N VAL A 129 -10.90 10.70 7.16
CA VAL A 129 -10.62 11.15 8.53
C VAL A 129 -10.82 12.67 8.62
N ALA A 130 -11.73 13.11 9.48
CA ALA A 130 -12.08 14.54 9.63
C ALA A 130 -11.32 15.26 10.75
N ASP A 131 -10.42 14.59 11.49
CA ASP A 131 -9.63 15.19 12.58
C ASP A 131 -8.46 16.01 12.02
N GLY A 132 -8.64 17.32 11.95
CA GLY A 132 -7.61 18.23 11.44
C GLY A 132 -6.34 18.28 12.29
N SER A 133 -6.40 17.99 13.59
CA SER A 133 -5.21 17.93 14.45
C SER A 133 -4.39 16.69 14.16
N PHE A 134 -5.07 15.56 13.96
CA PHE A 134 -4.44 14.33 13.53
C PHE A 134 -3.83 14.47 12.13
N LEU A 135 -4.54 15.05 11.17
CA LEU A 135 -4.06 15.24 9.79
C LEU A 135 -2.79 16.12 9.75
N ARG A 136 -2.73 17.20 10.52
CA ARG A 136 -1.50 18.02 10.62
C ARG A 136 -0.31 17.25 11.23
N LEU A 137 -0.56 16.42 12.23
CA LEU A 137 0.48 15.56 12.81
C LEU A 137 0.92 14.50 11.80
N PHE A 138 -0.03 13.91 11.08
CA PHE A 138 0.24 12.91 10.05
C PHE A 138 1.13 13.48 8.93
N GLU A 139 0.82 14.67 8.42
CA GLU A 139 1.64 15.35 7.42
C GLU A 139 3.07 15.58 7.91
N ARG A 140 3.23 16.10 9.15
CA ARG A 140 4.56 16.30 9.77
C ARG A 140 5.37 15.00 9.93
N VAL A 141 4.72 13.86 10.09
CA VAL A 141 5.41 12.56 10.14
C VAL A 141 5.90 12.15 8.75
N LEU A 142 5.22 12.56 7.69
CA LEU A 142 5.57 12.23 6.31
C LEU A 142 6.57 13.19 5.67
N GLU A 143 6.56 14.48 6.04
CA GLU A 143 7.41 15.52 5.46
C GLU A 143 8.92 15.20 5.42
N PRO A 144 9.52 14.61 6.49
CA PRO A 144 10.96 14.33 6.49
C PRO A 144 11.35 13.13 5.61
N LEU A 145 10.38 12.37 5.10
CA LEU A 145 10.65 11.20 4.27
C LEU A 145 11.02 11.63 2.84
N PRO A 146 11.98 10.98 2.18
CA PRO A 146 12.30 11.26 0.78
C PRO A 146 11.11 11.05 -0.17
N CYS A 147 10.19 10.19 0.24
CA CYS A 147 8.86 10.01 -0.33
C CYS A 147 7.94 9.47 0.76
N PRO A 148 6.69 9.94 0.91
CA PRO A 148 5.76 9.47 1.95
C PRO A 148 5.51 7.96 1.96
N LEU A 149 5.56 7.33 0.79
CA LEU A 149 5.34 5.89 0.60
C LEU A 149 6.65 5.09 0.54
N VAL A 150 7.79 5.68 0.94
CA VAL A 150 9.08 5.00 0.87
C VAL A 150 9.08 3.70 1.69
N PRO A 151 9.60 2.59 1.14
CA PRO A 151 9.74 1.34 1.86
C PRO A 151 10.58 1.50 3.13
N GLY A 152 10.25 0.71 4.17
CA GLY A 152 10.94 0.72 5.46
C GLY A 152 10.20 1.48 6.57
N THR A 153 9.19 2.27 6.23
CA THR A 153 8.27 2.89 7.22
C THR A 153 7.11 1.96 7.58
N ALA A 154 6.55 2.12 8.78
CA ALA A 154 5.38 1.35 9.19
C ALA A 154 4.10 1.76 8.44
N LEU A 155 4.09 2.96 7.88
CA LEU A 155 2.94 3.53 7.15
C LEU A 155 2.92 3.14 5.66
N ALA A 156 4.07 2.95 5.02
CA ALA A 156 4.16 2.78 3.57
C ALA A 156 3.21 1.72 2.99
N PRO A 157 3.07 0.50 3.54
CA PRO A 157 2.13 -0.49 3.00
C PRO A 157 0.68 -0.03 3.03
N LEU A 158 0.26 0.64 4.12
CA LEU A 158 -1.08 1.19 4.28
C LEU A 158 -1.33 2.33 3.29
N LEU A 159 -0.36 3.22 3.12
CA LEU A 159 -0.44 4.37 2.23
C LEU A 159 -0.43 3.97 0.75
N ILE A 160 0.26 2.91 0.38
CA ILE A 160 0.17 2.31 -0.96
C ILE A 160 -1.26 1.83 -1.21
N ASN A 161 -1.89 1.15 -0.25
CA ASN A 161 -3.29 0.76 -0.38
C ASN A 161 -4.23 1.96 -0.45
N LEU A 162 -4.01 3.02 0.34
CA LEU A 162 -4.78 4.26 0.28
C LEU A 162 -4.66 4.94 -1.09
N ARG A 163 -3.46 5.00 -1.67
CA ARG A 163 -3.24 5.52 -3.03
C ARG A 163 -4.04 4.73 -4.07
N LEU A 164 -3.93 3.41 -4.01
CA LEU A 164 -4.55 2.51 -4.97
C LEU A 164 -6.07 2.40 -4.80
N SER A 165 -6.62 2.58 -3.59
CA SER A 165 -8.07 2.54 -3.36
C SER A 165 -8.83 3.56 -4.22
N ARG A 166 -8.19 4.66 -4.59
CA ARG A 166 -8.74 5.69 -5.48
C ARG A 166 -8.88 5.20 -6.93
N ALA A 167 -8.00 4.30 -7.36
CA ALA A 167 -8.15 3.57 -8.64
C ALA A 167 -9.15 2.42 -8.49
N ASP A 168 -9.09 1.69 -7.37
CA ASP A 168 -9.98 0.57 -7.06
C ASP A 168 -11.46 0.96 -7.13
N ALA A 169 -11.81 2.15 -6.64
CA ALA A 169 -13.17 2.68 -6.68
C ALA A 169 -13.75 2.82 -8.10
N ARG A 170 -12.89 2.82 -9.13
CA ARG A 170 -13.28 2.90 -10.56
C ARG A 170 -13.39 1.54 -11.25
N LEU A 171 -13.00 0.49 -10.55
CA LEU A 171 -13.01 -0.88 -11.08
C LEU A 171 -14.18 -1.70 -10.51
N THR A 172 -15.15 -1.01 -9.90
CA THR A 172 -16.36 -1.63 -9.34
C THR A 172 -17.12 -2.37 -10.43
N GLY A 173 -17.55 -3.61 -10.13
CA GLY A 173 -18.26 -4.47 -11.09
C GLY A 173 -17.34 -5.37 -11.92
N LEU A 174 -16.04 -5.17 -11.92
CA LEU A 174 -15.08 -6.12 -12.49
C LEU A 174 -14.73 -7.22 -11.48
N ARG A 175 -14.46 -8.43 -11.98
CA ARG A 175 -14.01 -9.57 -11.16
C ARG A 175 -12.53 -9.41 -10.84
N THR A 176 -12.24 -8.51 -9.93
CA THR A 176 -10.88 -8.07 -9.61
C THR A 176 -10.34 -8.78 -8.38
N VAL A 177 -9.08 -9.15 -8.41
CA VAL A 177 -8.27 -9.49 -7.24
C VAL A 177 -7.01 -8.63 -7.28
N ARG A 178 -6.68 -7.97 -6.18
CA ARG A 178 -5.43 -7.19 -6.07
C ARG A 178 -4.58 -7.69 -4.91
N PHE A 179 -3.31 -7.93 -5.17
CA PHE A 179 -2.30 -8.18 -4.14
C PHE A 179 -1.19 -7.13 -4.26
N ALA A 180 -1.08 -6.29 -3.23
CA ALA A 180 -0.17 -5.13 -3.24
C ALA A 180 -0.45 -4.21 -4.45
N ASP A 181 0.49 -4.08 -5.36
CA ASP A 181 0.45 -3.28 -6.59
C ASP A 181 0.14 -4.10 -7.85
N ASN A 182 -0.23 -5.36 -7.69
CA ASN A 182 -0.58 -6.24 -8.80
C ASN A 182 -2.09 -6.49 -8.86
N TYR A 183 -2.70 -6.20 -10.02
CA TYR A 183 -4.12 -6.39 -10.32
C TYR A 183 -4.31 -7.59 -11.24
N CYS A 184 -5.28 -8.44 -10.93
CA CYS A 184 -5.79 -9.47 -11.83
C CYS A 184 -7.30 -9.27 -12.01
N VAL A 185 -7.77 -9.12 -13.26
CA VAL A 185 -9.19 -9.09 -13.59
C VAL A 185 -9.53 -10.32 -14.41
N PHE A 186 -10.52 -11.08 -13.98
CA PHE A 186 -10.94 -12.36 -14.55
C PHE A 186 -12.10 -12.16 -15.52
N CYS A 187 -11.98 -12.67 -16.75
CA CYS A 187 -12.86 -12.38 -17.87
C CYS A 187 -13.26 -13.68 -18.61
N ASP A 188 -14.37 -13.60 -19.37
CA ASP A 188 -14.89 -14.69 -20.20
C ASP A 188 -14.14 -14.80 -21.54
N SER A 189 -13.66 -13.68 -22.06
CA SER A 189 -13.03 -13.61 -23.37
C SER A 189 -11.79 -12.71 -23.38
N THR A 190 -11.02 -12.76 -24.45
CA THR A 190 -9.85 -11.91 -24.64
C THR A 190 -10.23 -10.45 -24.80
N GLU A 191 -11.36 -10.17 -25.48
CA GLU A 191 -11.88 -8.83 -25.69
C GLU A 191 -12.21 -8.16 -24.35
N GLN A 192 -12.90 -8.88 -23.46
CA GLN A 192 -13.19 -8.39 -22.10
C GLN A 192 -11.92 -8.17 -21.29
N ALA A 193 -10.90 -9.02 -21.45
CA ALA A 193 -9.63 -8.86 -20.75
C ALA A 193 -8.85 -7.64 -21.28
N ASP A 194 -8.89 -7.35 -22.56
CA ASP A 194 -8.32 -6.13 -23.16
C ASP A 194 -9.07 -4.87 -22.70
N GLU A 195 -10.40 -4.92 -22.61
CA GLU A 195 -11.22 -3.85 -22.03
C GLU A 195 -10.87 -3.63 -20.55
N ALA A 196 -10.71 -4.70 -19.77
CA ALA A 196 -10.32 -4.64 -18.37
C ALA A 196 -8.91 -4.04 -18.20
N LEU A 197 -7.96 -4.39 -19.05
CA LEU A 197 -6.62 -3.78 -19.10
C LEU A 197 -6.71 -2.28 -19.36
N GLY A 198 -7.56 -1.86 -20.31
CA GLY A 198 -7.85 -0.46 -20.59
C GLY A 198 -8.48 0.27 -19.40
N ALA A 199 -9.45 -0.37 -18.73
CA ALA A 199 -10.12 0.18 -17.54
C ALA A 199 -9.13 0.38 -16.38
N ILE A 200 -8.26 -0.61 -16.08
CA ILE A 200 -7.21 -0.48 -15.05
C ILE A 200 -6.26 0.66 -15.42
N THR A 201 -5.80 0.70 -16.67
CA THR A 201 -4.89 1.75 -17.16
C THR A 201 -5.50 3.14 -16.98
N GLY A 202 -6.77 3.32 -17.36
CA GLY A 202 -7.50 4.57 -17.19
C GLY A 202 -7.72 4.95 -15.72
N ALA A 203 -8.03 3.97 -14.85
CA ALA A 203 -8.18 4.19 -13.42
C ALA A 203 -6.85 4.64 -12.77
N LEU A 204 -5.74 3.97 -13.10
CA LEU A 204 -4.40 4.32 -12.63
C LEU A 204 -3.98 5.72 -13.11
N ALA A 205 -4.22 6.07 -14.38
CA ALA A 205 -3.87 7.38 -14.93
C ALA A 205 -4.53 8.54 -14.17
N ARG A 206 -5.78 8.37 -13.72
CA ARG A 206 -6.49 9.36 -12.90
C ARG A 206 -5.90 9.55 -11.50
N CYS A 207 -5.06 8.62 -11.05
CA CYS A 207 -4.32 8.68 -9.78
C CYS A 207 -2.84 9.03 -9.99
N GLY A 208 -2.44 9.49 -11.18
CA GLY A 208 -1.06 9.80 -11.52
C GLY A 208 -0.16 8.56 -11.60
N LEU A 209 -0.75 7.38 -11.79
CA LEU A 209 -0.07 6.10 -11.89
C LEU A 209 -0.18 5.53 -13.30
N ARG A 210 0.64 4.52 -13.59
CA ARG A 210 0.63 3.83 -14.89
C ARG A 210 1.00 2.36 -14.74
N PRO A 211 0.55 1.49 -15.65
CA PRO A 211 1.00 0.11 -15.71
C PRO A 211 2.50 0.01 -16.00
N ASN A 212 3.09 -1.05 -15.50
CA ASN A 212 4.40 -1.52 -15.94
C ASN A 212 4.21 -2.40 -17.17
N LEU A 213 4.34 -1.82 -18.36
CA LEU A 213 4.06 -2.50 -19.62
C LEU A 213 4.91 -3.77 -19.84
N ALA A 214 6.10 -3.85 -19.25
CA ALA A 214 6.96 -5.03 -19.36
C ALA A 214 6.45 -6.23 -18.53
N LYS A 215 5.58 -5.97 -17.56
CA LYS A 215 5.03 -6.99 -16.64
C LYS A 215 3.53 -7.19 -16.81
N SER A 216 2.85 -6.25 -17.48
CA SER A 216 1.39 -6.31 -17.66
C SER A 216 1.05 -7.05 -18.95
N LYS A 217 0.05 -7.93 -18.89
CA LYS A 217 -0.34 -8.80 -20.02
C LYS A 217 -1.78 -9.27 -19.89
N VAL A 218 -2.36 -9.66 -21.02
CA VAL A 218 -3.55 -10.50 -21.07
C VAL A 218 -3.10 -11.93 -21.39
N TRP A 219 -3.59 -12.89 -20.65
CA TRP A 219 -3.24 -14.29 -20.83
C TRP A 219 -4.38 -15.25 -20.43
N THR A 220 -4.26 -16.50 -20.84
CA THR A 220 -5.20 -17.58 -20.52
C THR A 220 -4.44 -18.88 -20.21
N GLY A 221 -5.13 -19.89 -19.69
CA GLY A 221 -4.51 -21.16 -19.32
C GLY A 221 -3.63 -21.09 -18.08
N VAL A 222 -3.86 -20.07 -17.23
CA VAL A 222 -3.12 -19.87 -15.99
C VAL A 222 -3.75 -20.64 -14.84
N ASN A 223 -2.92 -21.03 -13.88
CA ASN A 223 -3.39 -21.47 -12.57
C ASN A 223 -3.31 -20.29 -11.58
N ALA A 224 -4.09 -20.34 -10.52
CA ALA A 224 -4.01 -19.28 -9.49
C ALA A 224 -2.59 -19.09 -8.94
N GLU A 225 -1.81 -20.16 -8.85
CA GLU A 225 -0.44 -20.18 -8.35
C GLU A 225 0.55 -19.39 -9.23
N ASP A 226 0.23 -19.21 -10.54
CA ASP A 226 1.01 -18.44 -11.48
C ASP A 226 0.83 -16.92 -11.29
N LEU A 227 -0.22 -16.54 -10.56
CA LEU A 227 -0.57 -15.14 -10.28
C LEU A 227 0.14 -14.65 -9.02
N PHE A 228 0.33 -13.34 -8.94
CA PHE A 228 0.95 -12.68 -7.78
C PHE A 228 2.28 -13.31 -7.35
N LEU A 229 3.02 -13.83 -8.31
CA LEU A 229 4.41 -14.22 -8.06
C LEU A 229 5.16 -12.96 -7.65
N ILE A 230 5.80 -13.03 -6.49
CA ILE A 230 6.69 -11.97 -6.02
C ILE A 230 7.93 -12.00 -6.91
N ALA A 231 7.79 -11.45 -8.10
CA ALA A 231 8.91 -11.09 -8.92
C ALA A 231 9.47 -9.80 -8.32
N GLY A 232 10.48 -9.95 -7.47
CA GLY A 232 11.16 -8.84 -6.83
C GLY A 232 11.82 -7.91 -7.84
#